data_67623c470a9d2298e5571efb1099d7ee
#
_entry.id   67623c470a9d2298e5571efb1099d7ee
#
_cell.length_a   1.000
_cell.length_b   1.000
_cell.length_c   1.000
_cell.angle_alpha   90.00
_cell.angle_beta   90.00
_cell.angle_gamma   90.00
#
_symmetry.space_group_name_H-M   'P 1'
#
loop_
_entity.id
_entity.type
_entity.pdbx_description
1 polymer ?
#
loop_
_entity_poly.entity_id
_entity_poly.type
_entity_poly.pdbx_seq_one_letter_code
_entity_poly.pdbx_strand_id
1 'polypeptide(L)'
;MDWVAAIRARRLVSFRYHDNPRVVVPAVYGRHATSGNLVLRAYQVGGAGGSRNSPYGHLFLIDEIEDPVVLDETFPGEPYGYQRDDKHISPIYARLE
;
A
#
# COMPACT_ATOMS: atom_id res chain seq x y z
N MET A 1 -10.50 -6.29 6.20
CA MET A 1 -10.11 -5.30 5.17
C MET A 1 -9.79 -5.99 3.87
N ASP A 2 -10.40 -5.56 2.79
CA ASP A 2 -10.19 -6.18 1.47
C ASP A 2 -9.21 -5.33 0.65
N TRP A 3 -7.93 -5.64 0.76
CA TRP A 3 -6.88 -4.92 0.05
C TRP A 3 -6.96 -5.11 -1.47
N VAL A 4 -7.40 -6.27 -1.91
CA VAL A 4 -7.57 -6.56 -3.34
C VAL A 4 -8.61 -5.64 -3.95
N ALA A 5 -9.77 -5.50 -3.30
CA ALA A 5 -10.81 -4.61 -3.78
C ALA A 5 -10.38 -3.15 -3.77
N ALA A 6 -9.67 -2.71 -2.71
CA ALA A 6 -9.19 -1.33 -2.62
C ALA A 6 -8.21 -0.99 -3.76
N ILE A 7 -7.28 -1.90 -4.04
CA ILE A 7 -6.31 -1.71 -5.12
C ILE A 7 -7.01 -1.67 -6.48
N ARG A 8 -7.92 -2.58 -6.73
CA ARG A 8 -8.65 -2.64 -8.01
C ARG A 8 -9.52 -1.41 -8.24
N ALA A 9 -10.11 -0.88 -7.18
CA ALA A 9 -10.94 0.33 -7.27
C ALA A 9 -10.10 1.61 -7.23
N ARG A 10 -8.81 1.53 -7.07
CA ARG A 10 -7.87 2.66 -6.98
C ARG A 10 -8.24 3.63 -5.87
N ARG A 11 -8.75 3.10 -4.75
CA ARG A 11 -9.22 3.93 -3.64
C ARG A 11 -8.09 4.19 -2.66
N LEU A 12 -8.01 5.41 -2.16
CA LEU A 12 -7.10 5.72 -1.07
C LEU A 12 -7.54 4.99 0.19
N VAL A 13 -6.56 4.66 1.03
CA VAL A 13 -6.81 4.00 2.31
C VAL A 13 -6.10 4.78 3.40
N SER A 14 -6.81 5.02 4.51
CA SER A 14 -6.18 5.59 5.70
C SER A 14 -6.00 4.49 6.74
N PHE A 15 -4.92 4.57 7.50
CA PHE A 15 -4.68 3.67 8.63
C PHE A 15 -3.65 4.29 9.57
N ARG A 16 -3.46 3.64 10.72
CA ARG A 16 -2.37 3.96 11.62
C ARG A 16 -1.28 2.91 11.50
N TYR A 17 -0.04 3.36 11.45
CA TYR A 17 1.11 2.47 11.35
C TYR A 17 2.24 3.05 12.19
N HIS A 18 2.73 2.28 13.19
CA HIS A 18 3.76 2.73 14.14
C HIS A 18 3.38 4.09 14.76
N ASP A 19 2.14 4.17 15.26
CA ASP A 19 1.55 5.34 15.94
C ASP A 19 1.39 6.59 15.06
N ASN A 20 1.58 6.49 13.76
CA ASN A 20 1.41 7.60 12.83
C ASN A 20 0.21 7.37 11.91
N PRO A 21 -0.70 8.35 11.80
CA PRO A 21 -1.78 8.27 10.82
C PRO A 21 -1.21 8.43 9.41
N ARG A 22 -1.71 7.61 8.49
CA ARG A 22 -1.23 7.59 7.11
C ARG A 22 -2.39 7.53 6.13
N VAL A 23 -2.23 8.22 5.00
CA VAL A 23 -3.14 8.10 3.86
C VAL A 23 -2.30 7.66 2.68
N VAL A 24 -2.67 6.54 2.06
CA VAL A 24 -1.84 5.91 1.05
C VAL A 24 -2.64 5.52 -0.19
N VAL A 25 -1.91 5.39 -1.31
CA VAL A 25 -2.38 4.71 -2.51
C VAL A 25 -1.89 3.26 -2.38
N PRO A 26 -2.78 2.30 -2.14
CA PRO A 26 -2.36 0.90 -2.10
C PRO A 26 -2.03 0.43 -3.51
N ALA A 27 -0.86 -0.15 -3.70
CA ALA A 27 -0.36 -0.46 -5.03
C ALA A 27 -0.14 -1.95 -5.29
N VAL A 28 0.49 -2.66 -4.35
CA VAL A 28 0.76 -4.09 -4.50
C VAL A 28 0.49 -4.78 -3.17
N TYR A 29 -0.25 -5.87 -3.20
CA TYR A 29 -0.56 -6.67 -2.03
C TYR A 29 -0.18 -8.12 -2.30
N GLY A 30 0.52 -8.72 -1.37
CA GLY A 30 0.94 -10.11 -1.50
C GLY A 30 1.80 -10.53 -0.32
N ARG A 31 2.66 -11.54 -0.57
CA ARG A 31 3.56 -12.01 0.46
C ARG A 31 4.97 -11.52 0.19
N HIS A 32 5.67 -11.17 1.25
CA HIS A 32 7.08 -10.80 1.14
C HIS A 32 7.87 -11.99 0.59
N ALA A 33 8.68 -11.74 -0.42
CA ALA A 33 9.38 -12.79 -1.14
C ALA A 33 10.32 -13.62 -0.26
N THR A 34 10.86 -13.01 0.81
CA THR A 34 11.79 -13.67 1.72
C THR A 34 11.12 -14.22 2.97
N SER A 35 10.33 -13.38 3.66
CA SER A 35 9.75 -13.75 4.95
C SER A 35 8.43 -14.51 4.85
N GLY A 36 7.70 -14.36 3.75
CA GLY A 36 6.37 -14.94 3.59
C GLY A 36 5.27 -14.16 4.29
N ASN A 37 5.59 -13.07 4.98
CA ASN A 37 4.58 -12.25 5.65
C ASN A 37 3.71 -11.52 4.64
N LEU A 38 2.44 -11.30 5.01
CA LEU A 38 1.56 -10.46 4.21
C LEU A 38 2.02 -9.01 4.28
N VAL A 39 2.20 -8.40 3.12
CA VAL A 39 2.70 -7.03 3.00
C VAL A 39 1.89 -6.24 1.97
N LEU A 40 1.96 -4.92 2.14
CA LEU A 40 1.35 -3.97 1.23
C LEU A 40 2.42 -2.97 0.79
N ARG A 41 2.67 -2.87 -0.50
CA ARG A 41 3.41 -1.76 -1.07
C ARG A 41 2.43 -0.62 -1.30
N ALA A 42 2.67 0.52 -0.68
CA ALA A 42 1.78 1.67 -0.80
C ALA A 42 2.58 2.97 -0.84
N TYR A 43 1.99 4.00 -1.44
CA TYR A 43 2.62 5.30 -1.60
C TYR A 43 1.88 6.31 -0.75
N GLN A 44 2.56 6.88 0.23
CA GLN A 44 1.95 7.82 1.17
C GLN A 44 1.69 9.16 0.50
N VAL A 45 0.45 9.62 0.57
CA VAL A 45 0.02 10.91 0.01
C VAL A 45 -0.47 11.87 1.09
N GLY A 46 -0.66 11.39 2.32
CA GLY A 46 -1.10 12.21 3.44
C GLY A 46 -0.75 11.57 4.77
N GLY A 47 -1.06 12.27 5.86
CA GLY A 47 -0.78 11.81 7.20
C GLY A 47 0.63 12.18 7.66
N ALA A 48 1.15 11.44 8.65
CA ALA A 48 2.44 11.69 9.27
C ALA A 48 3.33 10.45 9.20
N GLY A 49 4.63 10.66 9.41
CA GLY A 49 5.63 9.58 9.37
C GLY A 49 5.97 9.16 7.96
N GLY A 50 7.04 8.38 7.81
CA GLY A 50 7.52 7.89 6.53
C GLY A 50 7.99 8.99 5.60
N SER A 51 8.33 8.60 4.37
CA SER A 51 8.75 9.53 3.31
C SER A 51 7.70 9.55 2.20
N ARG A 52 7.15 10.73 1.92
CA ARG A 52 6.18 10.90 0.85
C ARG A 52 6.81 10.86 -0.53
N ASN A 53 8.12 11.07 -0.59
CA ASN A 53 8.86 11.18 -1.85
C ASN A 53 9.64 9.92 -2.18
N SER A 54 9.39 8.82 -1.48
CA SER A 54 10.06 7.56 -1.79
C SER A 54 9.64 7.06 -3.17
N PRO A 55 10.57 6.90 -4.13
CA PRO A 55 10.22 6.44 -5.47
C PRO A 55 9.72 4.99 -5.51
N TYR A 56 9.97 4.25 -4.43
CA TYR A 56 9.56 2.84 -4.35
C TYR A 56 8.36 2.62 -3.42
N GLY A 57 7.84 3.70 -2.84
CA GLY A 57 6.80 3.60 -1.83
C GLY A 57 7.32 2.96 -0.54
N HIS A 58 6.39 2.63 0.33
CA HIS A 58 6.70 1.93 1.59
C HIS A 58 6.14 0.52 1.55
N LEU A 59 6.86 -0.39 2.19
CA LEU A 59 6.41 -1.76 2.37
C LEU A 59 5.86 -1.89 3.79
N PHE A 60 4.54 -2.04 3.90
CA PHE A 60 3.87 -2.14 5.19
C PHE A 60 3.57 -3.59 5.51
N LEU A 61 3.86 -4.00 6.76
CA LEU A 61 3.42 -5.30 7.26
C LEU A 61 1.93 -5.22 7.57
N ILE A 62 1.14 -6.09 6.98
CA ILE A 62 -0.32 -6.06 7.17
C ILE A 62 -0.68 -6.21 8.64
N ASP A 63 0.03 -7.06 9.39
CA ASP A 63 -0.25 -7.30 10.81
C ASP A 63 -0.02 -6.08 11.69
N GLU A 64 0.71 -5.08 11.21
CA GLU A 64 0.99 -3.85 11.95
C GLU A 64 0.13 -2.68 11.53
N ILE A 65 -0.75 -2.87 10.55
CA ILE A 65 -1.70 -1.85 10.12
C ILE A 65 -2.88 -1.84 11.07
N GLU A 66 -3.18 -0.66 11.62
CA GLU A 66 -4.30 -0.49 12.56
C GLU A 66 -5.39 0.38 11.94
N ASP A 67 -6.65 -0.01 12.19
CA ASP A 67 -7.85 0.75 11.82
C ASP A 67 -7.88 1.18 10.34
N PRO A 68 -7.71 0.26 9.39
CA PRO A 68 -7.74 0.64 7.97
C PRO A 68 -9.15 1.04 7.54
N VAL A 69 -9.24 2.15 6.81
CA VAL A 69 -10.50 2.68 6.27
C VAL A 69 -10.29 2.96 4.78
N VAL A 70 -11.14 2.38 3.95
CA VAL A 70 -11.15 2.67 2.51
C VAL A 70 -11.90 3.99 2.31
N LEU A 71 -11.22 4.96 1.70
CA LEU A 71 -11.80 6.28 1.48
C LEU A 71 -12.58 6.31 0.16
N ASP A 72 -13.46 7.31 0.01
CA ASP A 72 -14.20 7.49 -1.25
C ASP A 72 -13.31 8.05 -2.35
N GLU A 73 -12.22 8.69 -1.99
CA GLU A 73 -11.29 9.27 -2.94
C GLU A 73 -10.55 8.20 -3.72
N THR A 74 -10.33 8.48 -5.00
CA THR A 74 -9.57 7.60 -5.89
C THR A 74 -8.30 8.28 -6.35
N PHE A 75 -7.33 7.49 -6.80
CA PHE A 75 -6.08 7.98 -7.35
C PHE A 75 -5.99 7.59 -8.82
N PRO A 76 -6.07 8.54 -9.75
CA PRO A 76 -6.00 8.22 -11.18
C PRO A 76 -4.57 7.90 -11.58
N GLY A 77 -4.40 6.89 -12.42
CA GLY A 77 -3.08 6.49 -12.91
C GLY A 77 -2.28 5.73 -11.87
N GLU A 78 -0.97 5.87 -11.92
CA GLU A 78 -0.02 5.16 -11.06
C GLU A 78 0.82 6.16 -10.28
N PRO A 79 1.16 5.87 -9.02
CA PRO A 79 2.10 6.71 -8.27
C PRO A 79 3.45 6.74 -8.95
N TYR A 80 4.14 7.87 -8.84
CA TYR A 80 5.50 8.00 -9.36
C TYR A 80 6.40 6.93 -8.74
N GLY A 81 7.15 6.24 -9.58
CA GLY A 81 8.06 5.18 -9.13
C GLY A 81 7.41 3.81 -8.96
N TYR A 82 6.11 3.68 -9.25
CA TYR A 82 5.43 2.40 -9.14
C TYR A 82 6.08 1.35 -10.03
N GLN A 83 6.31 0.17 -9.47
CA GLN A 83 6.86 -0.98 -10.19
C GLN A 83 5.84 -2.11 -10.17
N ARG A 84 5.35 -2.43 -11.34
CA ARG A 84 4.35 -3.48 -11.54
C ARG A 84 4.83 -4.84 -11.05
N ASP A 85 6.10 -5.15 -11.29
CA ASP A 85 6.73 -6.42 -10.90
C ASP A 85 7.62 -6.19 -9.68
N ASP A 86 6.97 -5.93 -8.55
CA ASP A 86 7.66 -5.67 -7.29
C ASP A 86 8.46 -6.90 -6.85
N LYS A 87 9.78 -6.79 -6.90
CA LYS A 87 10.68 -7.92 -6.60
C LYS A 87 10.63 -8.36 -5.13
N HIS A 88 10.11 -7.50 -4.25
CA HIS A 88 10.01 -7.83 -2.82
C HIS A 88 8.75 -8.60 -2.48
N ILE A 89 7.82 -8.73 -3.41
CA ILE A 89 6.53 -9.36 -3.18
C ILE A 89 6.33 -10.53 -4.15
N SER A 90 6.17 -11.73 -3.60
CA SER A 90 5.91 -12.95 -4.36
C SER A 90 5.28 -14.00 -3.44
N PRO A 91 4.09 -14.53 -3.73
CA PRO A 91 3.24 -14.14 -4.87
C PRO A 91 2.56 -12.79 -4.67
N ILE A 92 2.24 -12.15 -5.78
CA ILE A 92 1.45 -10.92 -5.81
C ILE A 92 -0.02 -11.33 -5.92
N TYR A 93 -0.85 -10.88 -4.98
CA TYR A 93 -2.28 -11.18 -4.99
C TYR A 93 -3.10 -10.12 -5.71
N ALA A 94 -2.66 -8.87 -5.65
CA ALA A 94 -3.27 -7.77 -6.38
C ALA A 94 -2.25 -6.66 -6.62
N ARG A 95 -2.42 -5.93 -7.71
CA ARG A 95 -1.60 -4.76 -8.04
C ARG A 95 -2.40 -3.79 -8.90
N LEU A 96 -1.93 -2.55 -8.96
CA LEU A 96 -2.52 -1.55 -9.86
C LEU A 96 -2.34 -1.99 -11.31
N GLU A 97 -3.37 -1.79 -12.11
CA GLU A 97 -3.37 -2.16 -13.52
C GLU A 97 -3.80 -1.02 -14.41
#